data_e3585ff901cd8e1113e68c7f91215bc9
#
_entry.id   e3585ff901cd8e1113e68c7f91215bc9
#
_cell.length_a   1.000
_cell.length_b   1.000
_cell.length_c   1.000
_cell.angle_alpha   90.00
_cell.angle_beta   90.00
_cell.angle_gamma   90.00
#
_symmetry.space_group_name_H-M   'P 1'
#
loop_
_entity.id
_entity.type
_entity.pdbx_description
1 polymer ?
#
loop_
_entity_poly.entity_id
_entity_poly.type
_entity_poly.pdbx_seq_one_letter_code
_entity_poly.pdbx_strand_id
1 'polypeptide(L)'
;MKKGLVTTIVIAVVALGIFSWVKSTYNGMVEGEENVKSAWSQVENVYQRRADLIPNLVATVKGYAEHESGTLESVISARARATQITVDPDKLTGDAIAQFQSAQGELGNALGRLLMSVEAYPELKANENFKELQAQLEGTENRISTERMKYNETAQSYNTTIRSFPANILASIFGFEQKGYFKASEGADTAPKVEF
;
A
#
# COMPACT_ATOMS: atom_id res chain seq x y z
N MET A 1 40.61 -30.45 38.14
CA MET A 1 39.14 -30.62 38.10
C MET A 1 38.37 -29.29 38.15
N LYS A 2 38.69 -28.31 39.02
CA LYS A 2 37.93 -27.05 39.13
C LYS A 2 38.00 -26.15 37.87
N LYS A 3 39.15 -26.09 37.17
CA LYS A 3 39.29 -25.26 35.95
C LYS A 3 38.41 -25.72 34.77
N GLY A 4 38.32 -27.06 34.53
CA GLY A 4 37.46 -27.61 33.48
C GLY A 4 35.94 -27.32 33.72
N LEU A 5 35.51 -27.46 34.98
CA LEU A 5 34.10 -27.16 35.35
C LEU A 5 33.73 -25.70 35.08
N VAL A 6 34.63 -24.77 35.47
CA VAL A 6 34.44 -23.33 35.22
C VAL A 6 34.33 -23.03 33.71
N THR A 7 35.24 -23.63 32.91
CA THR A 7 35.21 -23.46 31.43
C THR A 7 33.91 -23.97 30.84
N THR A 8 33.41 -25.14 31.28
CA THR A 8 32.14 -25.70 30.80
C THR A 8 30.94 -24.80 31.16
N ILE A 9 30.92 -24.26 32.39
CA ILE A 9 29.86 -23.32 32.81
C ILE A 9 29.91 -22.04 31.97
N VAL A 10 31.07 -21.46 31.71
CA VAL A 10 31.21 -20.28 30.87
C VAL A 10 30.69 -20.53 29.44
N ILE A 11 31.08 -21.66 28.83
CA ILE A 11 30.62 -22.03 27.51
C ILE A 11 29.06 -22.18 27.49
N ALA A 12 28.50 -22.83 28.49
CA ALA A 12 27.04 -23.00 28.60
C ALA A 12 26.31 -21.65 28.73
N VAL A 13 26.82 -20.73 29.55
CA VAL A 13 26.24 -19.38 29.69
C VAL A 13 26.31 -18.59 28.37
N VAL A 14 27.45 -18.63 27.68
CA VAL A 14 27.62 -17.98 26.38
C VAL A 14 26.65 -18.59 25.35
N ALA A 15 26.54 -19.90 25.28
CA ALA A 15 25.63 -20.60 24.38
C ALA A 15 24.15 -20.22 24.63
N LEU A 16 23.74 -20.14 25.91
CA LEU A 16 22.41 -19.70 26.30
C LEU A 16 22.15 -18.23 25.93
N GLY A 17 23.16 -17.38 26.08
CA GLY A 17 23.10 -15.97 25.67
C GLY A 17 22.90 -15.82 24.16
N ILE A 18 23.69 -16.55 23.37
CA ILE A 18 23.55 -16.57 21.89
C ILE A 18 22.19 -17.10 21.47
N PHE A 19 21.75 -18.22 22.07
CA PHE A 19 20.44 -18.79 21.76
C PHE A 19 19.30 -17.82 22.07
N SER A 20 19.34 -17.16 23.24
CA SER A 20 18.34 -16.16 23.62
C SER A 20 18.31 -14.98 22.66
N TRP A 21 19.50 -14.52 22.24
CA TRP A 21 19.61 -13.44 21.26
C TRP A 21 19.05 -13.85 19.89
N VAL A 22 19.40 -15.03 19.36
CA VAL A 22 18.88 -15.57 18.09
C VAL A 22 17.37 -15.66 18.14
N LYS A 23 16.81 -16.25 19.21
CA LYS A 23 15.37 -16.39 19.41
C LYS A 23 14.66 -15.02 19.41
N SER A 24 15.18 -14.06 20.16
CA SER A 24 14.59 -12.71 20.25
C SER A 24 14.64 -11.99 18.91
N THR A 25 15.77 -12.06 18.21
CA THR A 25 15.95 -11.42 16.91
C THR A 25 15.03 -12.04 15.85
N TYR A 26 14.94 -13.37 15.80
CA TYR A 26 14.03 -14.08 14.89
C TYR A 26 12.58 -13.69 15.14
N ASN A 27 12.11 -13.72 16.38
CA ASN A 27 10.75 -13.35 16.72
C ASN A 27 10.44 -11.88 16.38
N GLY A 28 11.40 -10.98 16.58
CA GLY A 28 11.25 -9.58 16.18
C GLY A 28 11.15 -9.39 14.66
N MET A 29 11.85 -10.20 13.86
CA MET A 29 11.71 -10.20 12.40
C MET A 29 10.33 -10.71 11.97
N VAL A 30 9.83 -11.79 12.57
CA VAL A 30 8.49 -12.32 12.31
C VAL A 30 7.43 -11.28 12.67
N GLU A 31 7.52 -10.65 13.83
CA GLU A 31 6.60 -9.58 14.24
C GLU A 31 6.62 -8.41 13.26
N GLY A 32 7.83 -7.99 12.84
CA GLY A 32 7.98 -6.94 11.85
C GLY A 32 7.33 -7.30 10.50
N GLU A 33 7.50 -8.53 10.03
CA GLU A 33 6.88 -9.01 8.79
C GLU A 33 5.35 -9.04 8.88
N GLU A 34 4.80 -9.54 9.99
CA GLU A 34 3.35 -9.55 10.21
C GLU A 34 2.77 -8.13 10.31
N ASN A 35 3.50 -7.19 10.89
CA ASN A 35 3.11 -5.78 10.91
C ASN A 35 3.05 -5.19 9.50
N VAL A 36 4.00 -5.54 8.61
CA VAL A 36 3.95 -5.11 7.20
C VAL A 36 2.74 -5.70 6.47
N LYS A 37 2.43 -6.99 6.65
CA LYS A 37 1.25 -7.64 6.08
C LYS A 37 -0.05 -6.97 6.57
N SER A 38 -0.12 -6.64 7.85
CA SER A 38 -1.25 -5.91 8.43
C SER A 38 -1.42 -4.52 7.81
N ALA A 39 -0.34 -3.77 7.65
CA ALA A 39 -0.35 -2.46 7.00
C ALA A 39 -0.76 -2.57 5.52
N TRP A 40 -0.30 -3.62 4.81
CA TRP A 40 -0.73 -3.91 3.45
C TRP A 40 -2.24 -4.15 3.36
N SER A 41 -2.80 -4.95 4.26
CA SER A 41 -4.24 -5.22 4.29
C SER A 41 -5.07 -3.93 4.47
N GLN A 42 -4.57 -2.93 5.23
CA GLN A 42 -5.26 -1.63 5.32
C GLN A 42 -5.21 -0.87 3.99
N VAL A 43 -4.08 -0.94 3.27
CA VAL A 43 -3.97 -0.38 1.91
C VAL A 43 -5.00 -1.04 0.97
N GLU A 44 -5.07 -2.36 0.94
CA GLU A 44 -6.04 -3.09 0.11
C GLU A 44 -7.49 -2.69 0.44
N ASN A 45 -7.84 -2.60 1.71
CA ASN A 45 -9.17 -2.21 2.16
C ASN A 45 -9.61 -0.83 1.64
N VAL A 46 -8.71 0.15 1.66
CA VAL A 46 -9.06 1.51 1.16
C VAL A 46 -9.14 1.56 -0.37
N TYR A 47 -8.33 0.79 -1.08
CA TYR A 47 -8.45 0.66 -2.54
C TYR A 47 -9.71 -0.09 -2.95
N GLN A 48 -10.08 -1.15 -2.21
CA GLN A 48 -11.35 -1.86 -2.42
C GLN A 48 -12.53 -0.91 -2.21
N ARG A 49 -12.53 -0.12 -1.13
CA ARG A 49 -13.58 0.89 -0.89
C ARG A 49 -13.71 1.86 -2.05
N ARG A 50 -12.59 2.34 -2.63
CA ARG A 50 -12.62 3.19 -3.83
C ARG A 50 -13.28 2.47 -5.01
N ALA A 51 -12.90 1.21 -5.26
CA ALA A 51 -13.46 0.41 -6.34
C ALA A 51 -14.97 0.15 -6.19
N ASP A 52 -15.46 0.04 -4.95
CA ASP A 52 -16.87 -0.21 -4.64
C ASP A 52 -17.77 1.03 -4.80
N LEU A 53 -17.20 2.24 -4.73
CA LEU A 53 -17.91 3.48 -4.99
C LEU A 53 -18.17 3.72 -6.49
N ILE A 54 -17.33 3.17 -7.36
CA ILE A 54 -17.33 3.46 -8.81
C ILE A 54 -18.62 3.03 -9.51
N PRO A 55 -19.23 1.85 -9.28
CA PRO A 55 -20.48 1.49 -9.93
C PRO A 55 -21.61 2.49 -9.67
N ASN A 56 -21.71 2.99 -8.43
CA ASN A 56 -22.72 3.98 -8.08
C ASN A 56 -22.44 5.33 -8.76
N LEU A 57 -21.17 5.75 -8.81
CA LEU A 57 -20.78 6.96 -9.55
C LEU A 57 -21.12 6.84 -11.03
N VAL A 58 -20.76 5.73 -11.68
CA VAL A 58 -21.06 5.47 -13.10
C VAL A 58 -22.58 5.49 -13.36
N ALA A 59 -23.37 4.83 -12.50
CA ALA A 59 -24.83 4.80 -12.63
C ALA A 59 -25.43 6.21 -12.48
N THR A 60 -24.94 7.01 -11.54
CA THR A 60 -25.40 8.39 -11.32
C THR A 60 -25.06 9.27 -12.52
N VAL A 61 -23.81 9.24 -13.00
CA VAL A 61 -23.37 10.05 -14.14
C VAL A 61 -24.12 9.65 -15.42
N LYS A 62 -24.31 8.36 -15.68
CA LYS A 62 -25.02 7.86 -16.86
C LYS A 62 -26.45 8.41 -16.97
N GLY A 63 -27.12 8.65 -15.85
CA GLY A 63 -28.48 9.22 -15.84
C GLY A 63 -28.59 10.67 -16.31
N TYR A 64 -27.46 11.42 -16.35
CA TYR A 64 -27.41 12.84 -16.70
C TYR A 64 -26.53 13.16 -17.90
N ALA A 65 -25.57 12.29 -18.22
CA ALA A 65 -24.54 12.53 -19.22
C ALA A 65 -24.40 11.33 -20.18
N GLU A 66 -25.45 11.05 -20.96
CA GLU A 66 -25.50 9.93 -21.92
C GLU A 66 -24.41 10.02 -22.99
N HIS A 67 -23.95 11.23 -23.31
CA HIS A 67 -22.89 11.46 -24.31
C HIS A 67 -21.48 11.12 -23.81
N GLU A 68 -21.29 10.89 -22.50
CA GLU A 68 -20.01 10.56 -21.88
C GLU A 68 -19.70 9.06 -21.90
N SER A 69 -20.31 8.29 -22.80
CA SER A 69 -20.18 6.83 -22.86
C SER A 69 -18.72 6.35 -22.88
N GLY A 70 -17.85 7.00 -23.65
CA GLY A 70 -16.43 6.65 -23.75
C GLY A 70 -15.64 6.88 -22.45
N THR A 71 -15.95 7.97 -21.74
CA THR A 71 -15.34 8.29 -20.44
C THR A 71 -15.81 7.30 -19.37
N LEU A 72 -17.09 6.97 -19.35
CA LEU A 72 -17.66 5.96 -18.43
C LEU A 72 -17.08 4.57 -18.70
N GLU A 73 -16.95 4.15 -19.97
CA GLU A 73 -16.32 2.88 -20.33
C GLU A 73 -14.86 2.81 -19.93
N SER A 74 -14.12 3.91 -20.07
CA SER A 74 -12.74 4.03 -19.59
C SER A 74 -12.62 3.79 -18.08
N VAL A 75 -13.53 4.35 -17.27
CA VAL A 75 -13.57 4.14 -15.82
C VAL A 75 -13.90 2.69 -15.48
N ILE A 76 -14.89 2.09 -16.13
CA ILE A 76 -15.29 0.69 -15.92
C ILE A 76 -14.10 -0.25 -16.24
N SER A 77 -13.46 -0.05 -17.39
CA SER A 77 -12.30 -0.83 -17.80
C SER A 77 -11.11 -0.68 -16.86
N ALA A 78 -10.79 0.55 -16.45
CA ALA A 78 -9.71 0.81 -15.50
C ALA A 78 -9.99 0.18 -14.12
N ARG A 79 -11.25 0.25 -13.65
CA ARG A 79 -11.68 -0.44 -12.43
C ARG A 79 -11.47 -1.96 -12.54
N ALA A 80 -11.89 -2.57 -13.64
CA ALA A 80 -11.72 -4.01 -13.85
C ALA A 80 -10.25 -4.41 -13.80
N ARG A 81 -9.34 -3.66 -14.45
CA ARG A 81 -7.90 -3.90 -14.38
C ARG A 81 -7.35 -3.72 -12.97
N ALA A 82 -7.72 -2.64 -12.29
CA ALA A 82 -7.25 -2.34 -10.95
C ALA A 82 -7.66 -3.40 -9.90
N THR A 83 -8.85 -4.01 -10.08
CA THR A 83 -9.35 -5.08 -9.19
C THR A 83 -8.84 -6.48 -9.54
N GLN A 84 -8.29 -6.69 -10.73
CA GLN A 84 -7.68 -7.96 -11.12
C GLN A 84 -6.25 -8.13 -10.58
N ILE A 85 -5.56 -7.04 -10.30
CA ILE A 85 -4.20 -7.11 -9.77
C ILE A 85 -4.28 -7.29 -8.26
N THR A 86 -3.97 -8.50 -7.81
CA THR A 86 -3.82 -8.85 -6.41
C THR A 86 -2.34 -9.05 -6.09
N VAL A 87 -1.89 -8.56 -4.95
CA VAL A 87 -0.51 -8.76 -4.47
C VAL A 87 -0.55 -9.74 -3.32
N ASP A 88 0.25 -10.80 -3.42
CA ASP A 88 0.42 -11.78 -2.35
C ASP A 88 1.08 -11.09 -1.14
N PRO A 89 0.43 -11.05 0.05
CA PRO A 89 1.01 -10.43 1.24
C PRO A 89 2.34 -11.04 1.70
N ASP A 90 2.64 -12.27 1.27
CA ASP A 90 3.93 -12.90 1.55
C ASP A 90 5.02 -12.42 0.58
N LYS A 91 4.63 -11.88 -0.60
CA LYS A 91 5.54 -11.48 -1.69
C LYS A 91 5.41 -9.99 -2.05
N LEU A 92 5.46 -9.12 -1.06
CA LEU A 92 5.39 -7.66 -1.22
C LEU A 92 6.70 -7.12 -1.82
N THR A 93 7.04 -7.54 -3.04
CA THR A 93 8.23 -7.09 -3.76
C THR A 93 8.03 -5.69 -4.35
N GLY A 94 9.15 -5.00 -4.68
CA GLY A 94 9.09 -3.69 -5.33
C GLY A 94 8.32 -3.72 -6.65
N ASP A 95 8.48 -4.79 -7.45
CA ASP A 95 7.80 -4.95 -8.74
C ASP A 95 6.30 -5.21 -8.57
N ALA A 96 5.91 -6.04 -7.60
CA ALA A 96 4.49 -6.30 -7.32
C ALA A 96 3.76 -5.03 -6.88
N ILE A 97 4.37 -4.25 -5.98
CA ILE A 97 3.82 -2.97 -5.53
C ILE A 97 3.77 -1.95 -6.67
N ALA A 98 4.79 -1.89 -7.53
CA ALA A 98 4.80 -0.99 -8.68
C ALA A 98 3.69 -1.31 -9.70
N GLN A 99 3.46 -2.59 -10.00
CA GLN A 99 2.35 -3.03 -10.87
C GLN A 99 0.99 -2.67 -10.28
N PHE A 100 0.78 -2.93 -8.99
CA PHE A 100 -0.43 -2.54 -8.28
C PHE A 100 -0.62 -1.03 -8.31
N GLN A 101 0.41 -0.24 -7.99
CA GLN A 101 0.37 1.22 -8.02
C GLN A 101 0.05 1.75 -9.42
N SER A 102 0.60 1.17 -10.48
CA SER A 102 0.34 1.57 -11.87
C SER A 102 -1.14 1.40 -12.23
N ALA A 103 -1.72 0.23 -11.96
CA ALA A 103 -3.13 -0.04 -12.26
C ALA A 103 -4.07 0.86 -11.46
N GLN A 104 -3.75 1.11 -10.19
CA GLN A 104 -4.51 2.02 -9.35
C GLN A 104 -4.39 3.48 -9.81
N GLY A 105 -3.24 3.86 -10.37
CA GLY A 105 -3.00 5.17 -10.99
C GLY A 105 -3.83 5.35 -12.27
N GLU A 106 -3.92 4.33 -13.14
CA GLU A 106 -4.78 4.37 -14.33
C GLU A 106 -6.24 4.62 -13.96
N LEU A 107 -6.73 3.95 -12.91
CA LEU A 107 -8.07 4.18 -12.39
C LEU A 107 -8.26 5.61 -11.87
N GLY A 108 -7.28 6.13 -11.10
CA GLY A 108 -7.30 7.51 -10.64
C GLY A 108 -7.37 8.52 -11.79
N ASN A 109 -6.58 8.31 -12.84
CA ASN A 109 -6.59 9.14 -14.03
C ASN A 109 -7.93 9.08 -14.80
N ALA A 110 -8.54 7.89 -14.89
CA ALA A 110 -9.84 7.73 -15.54
C ALA A 110 -10.95 8.44 -14.75
N LEU A 111 -10.95 8.32 -13.41
CA LEU A 111 -11.86 9.06 -12.52
C LEU A 111 -11.67 10.57 -12.63
N GLY A 112 -10.43 11.06 -12.67
CA GLY A 112 -10.14 12.47 -12.85
C GLY A 112 -10.74 13.03 -14.16
N ARG A 113 -10.61 12.30 -15.27
CA ARG A 113 -11.22 12.70 -16.55
C ARG A 113 -12.75 12.71 -16.46
N LEU A 114 -13.36 11.72 -15.82
CA LEU A 114 -14.82 11.68 -15.62
C LEU A 114 -15.29 12.90 -14.80
N LEU A 115 -14.62 13.23 -13.71
CA LEU A 115 -14.98 14.37 -12.88
C LEU A 115 -14.81 15.70 -13.62
N MET A 116 -13.81 15.81 -14.50
CA MET A 116 -13.66 17.00 -15.37
C MET A 116 -14.80 17.10 -16.40
N SER A 117 -15.24 15.98 -17.00
CA SER A 117 -16.35 16.03 -17.99
C SER A 117 -17.66 16.45 -17.34
N VAL A 118 -17.88 16.12 -16.06
CA VAL A 118 -19.09 16.50 -15.30
C VAL A 118 -19.24 18.03 -15.17
N GLU A 119 -18.16 18.79 -15.29
CA GLU A 119 -18.23 20.27 -15.27
C GLU A 119 -19.19 20.84 -16.33
N ALA A 120 -19.40 20.14 -17.43
CA ALA A 120 -20.34 20.53 -18.50
C ALA A 120 -21.83 20.25 -18.17
N TYR A 121 -22.12 19.57 -17.03
CA TYR A 121 -23.46 19.10 -16.67
C TYR A 121 -23.93 19.71 -15.33
N PRO A 122 -24.48 20.93 -15.29
CA PRO A 122 -24.87 21.64 -14.05
C PRO A 122 -25.88 20.87 -13.19
N GLU A 123 -26.82 20.16 -13.83
CA GLU A 123 -27.85 19.37 -13.13
C GLU A 123 -27.22 18.19 -12.36
N LEU A 124 -26.22 17.52 -12.96
CA LEU A 124 -25.46 16.47 -12.29
C LEU A 124 -24.65 17.03 -11.12
N LYS A 125 -23.99 18.16 -11.30
CA LYS A 125 -23.26 18.84 -10.21
C LYS A 125 -24.17 19.25 -9.05
N ALA A 126 -25.44 19.57 -9.33
CA ALA A 126 -26.43 19.91 -8.31
C ALA A 126 -27.00 18.68 -7.59
N ASN A 127 -26.86 17.48 -8.17
CA ASN A 127 -27.40 16.24 -7.63
C ASN A 127 -26.70 15.87 -6.29
N GLU A 128 -27.51 15.65 -5.24
CA GLU A 128 -27.01 15.36 -3.90
C GLU A 128 -26.26 14.02 -3.83
N ASN A 129 -26.75 12.98 -4.51
CA ASN A 129 -26.06 11.67 -4.54
C ASN A 129 -24.70 11.79 -5.21
N PHE A 130 -24.58 12.59 -6.27
CA PHE A 130 -23.29 12.83 -6.92
C PHE A 130 -22.31 13.54 -6.00
N LYS A 131 -22.74 14.60 -5.32
CA LYS A 131 -21.91 15.32 -4.34
C LYS A 131 -21.44 14.43 -3.21
N GLU A 132 -22.32 13.58 -2.70
CA GLU A 132 -21.97 12.62 -1.65
C GLU A 132 -20.93 11.61 -2.13
N LEU A 133 -21.11 11.03 -3.32
CA LEU A 133 -20.16 10.10 -3.92
C LEU A 133 -18.80 10.77 -4.19
N GLN A 134 -18.80 12.01 -4.67
CA GLN A 134 -17.57 12.79 -4.84
C GLN A 134 -16.85 12.99 -3.51
N ALA A 135 -17.54 13.42 -2.47
CA ALA A 135 -16.97 13.60 -1.15
C ALA A 135 -16.42 12.28 -0.56
N GLN A 136 -17.12 11.16 -0.78
CA GLN A 136 -16.63 9.83 -0.36
C GLN A 136 -15.39 9.40 -1.14
N LEU A 137 -15.29 9.69 -2.45
CA LEU A 137 -14.11 9.42 -3.25
C LEU A 137 -12.91 10.25 -2.80
N GLU A 138 -13.09 11.56 -2.58
CA GLU A 138 -12.05 12.46 -2.06
C GLU A 138 -11.56 12.00 -0.67
N GLY A 139 -12.48 11.67 0.22
CA GLY A 139 -12.14 11.13 1.53
C GLY A 139 -11.41 9.79 1.47
N THR A 140 -11.73 8.96 0.48
CA THR A 140 -11.06 7.68 0.25
C THR A 140 -9.65 7.89 -0.30
N GLU A 141 -9.43 8.86 -1.21
CA GLU A 141 -8.11 9.20 -1.75
C GLU A 141 -7.16 9.70 -0.65
N ASN A 142 -7.66 10.55 0.26
CA ASN A 142 -6.89 10.99 1.43
C ASN A 142 -6.50 9.80 2.34
N ARG A 143 -7.41 8.83 2.52
CA ARG A 143 -7.11 7.61 3.27
C ARG A 143 -6.08 6.73 2.56
N ILE A 144 -6.19 6.56 1.23
CA ILE A 144 -5.19 5.84 0.42
C ILE A 144 -3.80 6.43 0.65
N SER A 145 -3.67 7.75 0.57
CA SER A 145 -2.40 8.44 0.82
C SER A 145 -1.86 8.16 2.23
N THR A 146 -2.72 8.21 3.24
CA THR A 146 -2.36 7.94 4.65
C THR A 146 -1.92 6.48 4.84
N GLU A 147 -2.67 5.50 4.33
CA GLU A 147 -2.33 4.09 4.53
C GLU A 147 -1.08 3.68 3.72
N ARG A 148 -0.84 4.27 2.54
CA ARG A 148 0.44 4.11 1.82
C ARG A 148 1.63 4.62 2.62
N MET A 149 1.50 5.77 3.27
CA MET A 149 2.56 6.32 4.13
C MET A 149 2.84 5.38 5.30
N LYS A 150 1.82 4.92 6.02
CA LYS A 150 1.96 3.98 7.13
C LYS A 150 2.58 2.65 6.69
N TYR A 151 2.17 2.13 5.53
CA TYR A 151 2.78 0.94 4.95
C TYR A 151 4.28 1.15 4.71
N ASN A 152 4.66 2.26 4.08
CA ASN A 152 6.06 2.57 3.79
C ASN A 152 6.89 2.70 5.09
N GLU A 153 6.35 3.33 6.12
CA GLU A 153 7.01 3.45 7.44
C GLU A 153 7.22 2.08 8.10
N THR A 154 6.19 1.22 8.05
CA THR A 154 6.26 -0.14 8.61
C THR A 154 7.25 -1.00 7.83
N ALA A 155 7.19 -0.96 6.49
CA ALA A 155 8.15 -1.66 5.63
C ALA A 155 9.58 -1.17 5.83
N GLN A 156 9.79 0.14 6.05
CA GLN A 156 11.09 0.71 6.35
C GLN A 156 11.64 0.19 7.68
N SER A 157 10.82 0.15 8.72
CA SER A 157 11.20 -0.39 10.03
C SER A 157 11.63 -1.85 9.93
N TYR A 158 10.82 -2.68 9.27
CA TYR A 158 11.12 -4.09 9.01
C TYR A 158 12.41 -4.25 8.19
N ASN A 159 12.54 -3.58 7.06
CA ASN A 159 13.70 -3.66 6.19
C ASN A 159 14.97 -3.22 6.92
N THR A 160 14.88 -2.21 7.79
CA THR A 160 16.00 -1.76 8.64
C THR A 160 16.41 -2.87 9.60
N THR A 161 15.46 -3.52 10.25
CA THR A 161 15.72 -4.62 11.19
C THR A 161 16.46 -5.77 10.52
N ILE A 162 15.97 -6.27 9.37
CA ILE A 162 16.59 -7.42 8.68
C ILE A 162 17.93 -7.10 8.02
N ARG A 163 18.24 -5.80 7.78
CA ARG A 163 19.50 -5.35 7.17
C ARG A 163 20.55 -4.96 8.20
N SER A 164 20.16 -4.70 9.44
CA SER A 164 21.08 -4.29 10.49
C SER A 164 21.97 -5.44 10.93
N PHE A 165 23.27 -5.13 11.17
CA PHE A 165 24.21 -6.12 11.74
C PHE A 165 23.98 -6.24 13.27
N PRO A 166 24.01 -7.44 13.82
CA PRO A 166 24.27 -8.75 13.22
C PRO A 166 23.00 -9.49 12.75
N ALA A 167 21.81 -8.88 12.84
CA ALA A 167 20.53 -9.47 12.51
C ALA A 167 20.43 -9.91 11.03
N ASN A 168 21.12 -9.22 10.11
CA ASN A 168 21.17 -9.54 8.69
C ASN A 168 21.68 -10.96 8.38
N ILE A 169 22.55 -11.51 9.24
CA ILE A 169 23.03 -12.88 9.12
C ILE A 169 21.87 -13.86 9.33
N LEU A 170 21.07 -13.64 10.38
CA LEU A 170 19.90 -14.46 10.66
C LEU A 170 18.82 -14.28 9.60
N ALA A 171 18.59 -13.06 9.14
CA ALA A 171 17.63 -12.79 8.06
C ALA A 171 17.95 -13.61 6.81
N SER A 172 19.22 -13.66 6.40
CA SER A 172 19.65 -14.47 5.26
C SER A 172 19.49 -15.98 5.49
N ILE A 173 19.77 -16.47 6.70
CA ILE A 173 19.64 -17.90 7.04
C ILE A 173 18.18 -18.35 7.04
N PHE A 174 17.27 -17.50 7.55
CA PHE A 174 15.85 -17.80 7.71
C PHE A 174 14.98 -17.33 6.55
N GLY A 175 15.56 -16.70 5.53
CA GLY A 175 14.85 -16.33 4.30
C GLY A 175 13.97 -15.08 4.43
N PHE A 176 14.27 -14.17 5.35
CA PHE A 176 13.58 -12.88 5.43
C PHE A 176 14.03 -11.96 4.31
N GLU A 177 13.06 -11.50 3.50
CA GLU A 177 13.31 -10.65 2.33
C GLU A 177 12.80 -9.24 2.53
N GLN A 178 13.45 -8.28 1.85
CA GLN A 178 13.03 -6.88 1.90
C GLN A 178 11.67 -6.70 1.23
N LYS A 179 10.83 -5.88 1.83
CA LYS A 179 9.55 -5.46 1.27
C LYS A 179 9.73 -4.19 0.45
N GLY A 180 8.98 -4.09 -0.66
CA GLY A 180 8.98 -2.92 -1.53
C GLY A 180 8.25 -1.73 -0.91
N TYR A 181 8.38 -0.58 -1.58
CA TYR A 181 7.74 0.68 -1.16
C TYR A 181 6.85 1.23 -2.25
N PHE A 182 5.78 1.90 -1.86
CA PHE A 182 5.09 2.82 -2.75
C PHE A 182 5.99 4.00 -3.07
N LYS A 183 6.08 4.37 -4.35
CA LYS A 183 6.79 5.55 -4.81
C LYS A 183 5.87 6.77 -4.80
N ALA A 184 6.43 7.96 -4.73
CA ALA A 184 5.69 9.18 -4.98
C ALA A 184 5.03 9.13 -6.37
N SER A 185 3.89 9.80 -6.53
CA SER A 185 3.28 9.95 -7.86
C SER A 185 4.20 10.76 -8.76
N GLU A 186 4.23 10.43 -10.06
CA GLU A 186 5.01 11.21 -11.03
C GLU A 186 4.57 12.68 -10.98
N GLY A 187 5.54 13.59 -10.89
CA GLY A 187 5.29 15.04 -10.79
C GLY A 187 5.05 15.59 -9.38
N ALA A 188 5.05 14.73 -8.33
CA ALA A 188 4.88 15.21 -6.95
C ALA A 188 6.07 16.06 -6.43
N ASP A 189 7.22 15.97 -7.11
CA ASP A 189 8.46 16.70 -6.82
C ASP A 189 8.51 18.06 -7.53
N THR A 190 7.57 18.37 -8.43
CA THR A 190 7.47 19.69 -9.06
C THR A 190 6.37 20.51 -8.40
N ALA A 191 6.75 21.61 -7.73
CA ALA A 191 5.76 22.56 -7.22
C ALA A 191 4.89 23.10 -8.36
N PRO A 192 3.56 23.17 -8.22
CA PRO A 192 2.70 23.76 -9.24
C PRO A 192 3.14 25.20 -9.48
N LYS A 193 3.43 25.54 -10.76
CA LYS A 193 3.67 26.93 -11.14
C LYS A 193 2.34 27.66 -11.03
N VAL A 194 2.28 28.63 -10.11
CA VAL A 194 1.17 29.57 -10.04
C VAL A 194 1.52 30.71 -11.01
N GLU A 195 0.87 30.75 -12.16
CA GLU A 195 0.91 31.91 -13.08
C GLU A 195 -0.35 32.74 -12.79
N PHE A 196 -0.13 34.02 -12.50
CA PHE A 196 -1.19 35.03 -12.28
C PHE A 196 -1.46 35.78 -13.56
#